data_dd8545f7186b075d00481d76f87d6946
#
_entry.id   dd8545f7186b075d00481d76f87d6946
#
_cell.length_a   1.000
_cell.length_b   1.000
_cell.length_c   1.000
_cell.angle_alpha   90.00
_cell.angle_beta   90.00
_cell.angle_gamma   90.00
#
_symmetry.space_group_name_H-M   'P 1'
#
loop_
_entity.id
_entity.type
_entity.pdbx_description
1 polymer ?
#
loop_
_entity_poly.entity_id
_entity_poly.type
_entity_poly.pdbx_seq_one_letter_code
_entity_poly.pdbx_strand_id
1 'polypeptide(L)'
;MVHGSSDSATLESIEQVHDDGRICIWSPHGTGRGITVMIDNYDSFTFNVAQLLVEEGANVVIFRNDKVSIETLESLRPVNMVISPGPGHPLTDAGISLACIKHFGGQIPILGICMGLQCVTVAFGGVVSGAGEIFHGKTSMMQHDGCGLFAGLSTSVPITGTRYHSLCAQIDAVPDVLRETAHVDSGVVMGLRHKTYTIEAVQYHPESVMSEYGHEMVRNFLSWRGGTWAENPHVLNTPASAGPSTSESILTRIFRQRKLDVAQSQT
;
A
#
# COMPACT_ATOMS: atom_id res chain seq x y z
N MET A 1 17.77 21.50 42.45
CA MET A 1 18.28 21.15 41.11
C MET A 1 17.72 19.76 40.79
N VAL A 2 16.69 19.72 40.01
CA VAL A 2 16.07 18.47 39.54
C VAL A 2 16.38 18.38 38.04
N HIS A 3 17.26 17.46 37.66
CA HIS A 3 17.51 17.13 36.27
C HIS A 3 16.30 16.40 35.72
N GLY A 4 15.53 17.06 34.89
CA GLY A 4 14.55 16.38 34.03
C GLY A 4 15.27 15.71 32.84
N SER A 5 15.40 14.42 32.92
CA SER A 5 15.74 13.60 31.73
C SER A 5 14.52 13.60 30.81
N SER A 6 14.66 14.22 29.65
CA SER A 6 13.71 14.07 28.57
C SER A 6 13.93 12.68 27.95
N ASP A 7 13.25 11.68 28.46
CA ASP A 7 13.12 10.39 27.78
C ASP A 7 12.30 10.62 26.51
N SER A 8 12.99 10.72 25.37
CA SER A 8 12.38 10.48 24.07
C SER A 8 12.14 8.97 23.96
N ALA A 9 11.08 8.47 24.61
CA ALA A 9 10.62 7.11 24.39
C ALA A 9 10.20 6.99 22.93
N THR A 10 11.03 6.37 22.13
CA THR A 10 10.64 5.80 20.85
C THR A 10 9.52 4.80 21.15
N LEU A 11 8.29 5.17 20.76
CA LEU A 11 7.13 4.29 20.91
C LEU A 11 7.34 3.10 19.97
N GLU A 12 7.86 2.00 20.51
CA GLU A 12 8.02 0.75 19.78
C GLU A 12 6.65 0.10 19.55
N SER A 13 6.39 -0.33 18.33
CA SER A 13 5.21 -1.15 18.02
C SER A 13 5.33 -2.50 18.72
N ILE A 14 4.24 -2.98 19.31
CA ILE A 14 4.22 -4.29 19.97
C ILE A 14 3.96 -5.35 18.91
N GLU A 15 4.96 -6.19 18.65
CA GLU A 15 4.83 -7.36 17.78
C GLU A 15 4.54 -8.63 18.61
N GLN A 16 3.54 -9.38 18.19
CA GLN A 16 3.17 -10.67 18.80
C GLN A 16 3.05 -11.74 17.73
N VAL A 17 3.83 -12.81 17.86
CA VAL A 17 3.71 -14.02 17.03
C VAL A 17 2.86 -15.04 17.79
N HIS A 18 1.82 -15.55 17.14
CA HIS A 18 0.90 -16.53 17.72
C HIS A 18 1.20 -17.95 17.25
N ASP A 19 0.78 -18.96 18.00
CA ASP A 19 1.00 -20.38 17.69
C ASP A 19 0.37 -20.82 16.34
N ASP A 20 -0.67 -20.12 15.89
CA ASP A 20 -1.31 -20.32 14.58
C ASP A 20 -0.56 -19.65 13.40
N GLY A 21 0.61 -19.07 13.68
CA GLY A 21 1.49 -18.43 12.68
C GLY A 21 1.06 -17.04 12.24
N ARG A 22 -0.01 -16.46 12.83
CA ARG A 22 -0.34 -15.05 12.59
C ARG A 22 0.61 -14.13 13.35
N ILE A 23 0.86 -12.95 12.77
CA ILE A 23 1.66 -11.92 13.39
C ILE A 23 0.77 -10.69 13.59
N CYS A 24 0.71 -10.21 14.83
CA CYS A 24 -0.03 -9.00 15.18
C CYS A 24 0.95 -7.87 15.51
N ILE A 25 0.78 -6.73 14.86
CA ILE A 25 1.59 -5.54 15.11
C ILE A 25 0.62 -4.41 15.48
N TRP A 26 0.75 -3.90 16.70
CA TRP A 26 -0.12 -2.89 17.26
C TRP A 26 0.53 -1.51 17.17
N SER A 27 -0.19 -0.57 16.57
CA SER A 27 0.31 0.80 16.49
C SER A 27 0.33 1.46 17.87
N PRO A 28 1.44 2.07 18.27
CA PRO A 28 1.50 2.89 19.49
C PRO A 28 0.63 4.14 19.37
N HIS A 29 0.30 4.56 18.15
CA HIS A 29 -0.60 5.68 17.86
C HIS A 29 -2.00 5.22 17.49
N GLY A 30 -2.37 3.99 17.89
CA GLY A 30 -3.60 3.31 17.47
C GLY A 30 -4.84 4.20 17.48
N THR A 31 -5.46 4.33 16.32
CA THR A 31 -6.62 5.22 16.12
C THR A 31 -7.93 4.61 16.64
N GLY A 32 -7.90 3.43 17.27
CA GLY A 32 -9.11 2.68 17.68
C GLY A 32 -9.97 2.20 16.50
N ARG A 33 -9.46 2.24 15.27
CA ARG A 33 -10.20 1.98 14.03
C ARG A 33 -10.46 0.51 13.71
N GLY A 34 -10.07 -0.41 14.57
CA GLY A 34 -10.20 -1.85 14.32
C GLY A 34 -8.94 -2.45 13.70
N ILE A 35 -9.08 -3.62 13.07
CA ILE A 35 -7.96 -4.42 12.57
C ILE A 35 -7.83 -4.27 11.06
N THR A 36 -6.62 -3.99 10.59
CA THR A 36 -6.19 -4.17 9.20
C THR A 36 -5.67 -5.59 9.05
N VAL A 37 -6.30 -6.40 8.20
CA VAL A 37 -5.76 -7.72 7.85
C VAL A 37 -4.81 -7.55 6.67
N MET A 38 -3.64 -8.18 6.75
CA MET A 38 -2.71 -8.28 5.61
C MET A 38 -2.47 -9.74 5.25
N ILE A 39 -2.68 -10.08 3.97
CA ILE A 39 -2.35 -11.37 3.40
C ILE A 39 -0.93 -11.29 2.84
N ASP A 40 -0.03 -12.08 3.44
CA ASP A 40 1.38 -12.13 3.06
C ASP A 40 1.62 -13.20 2.00
N ASN A 41 1.99 -12.76 0.81
CA ASN A 41 2.34 -13.60 -0.34
C ASN A 41 3.82 -14.02 -0.32
N TYR A 42 4.43 -14.16 0.86
CA TYR A 42 5.83 -14.58 1.05
C TYR A 42 6.85 -13.62 0.45
N ASP A 43 6.61 -12.33 0.60
CA ASP A 43 7.49 -11.29 0.10
C ASP A 43 8.42 -10.73 1.18
N SER A 44 9.63 -10.37 0.79
CA SER A 44 10.60 -9.74 1.70
C SER A 44 10.21 -8.33 2.13
N PHE A 45 9.35 -7.64 1.36
CA PHE A 45 8.85 -6.30 1.67
C PHE A 45 7.53 -6.29 2.46
N THR A 46 6.94 -7.46 2.76
CA THR A 46 5.70 -7.54 3.54
C THR A 46 5.79 -6.75 4.84
N PHE A 47 6.89 -6.89 5.59
CA PHE A 47 7.05 -6.17 6.85
C PHE A 47 7.28 -4.67 6.67
N ASN A 48 7.85 -4.22 5.56
CA ASN A 48 7.94 -2.80 5.24
C ASN A 48 6.54 -2.20 5.00
N VAL A 49 5.65 -2.94 4.31
CA VAL A 49 4.25 -2.54 4.15
C VAL A 49 3.56 -2.49 5.51
N ALA A 50 3.74 -3.51 6.37
CA ALA A 50 3.17 -3.53 7.70
C ALA A 50 3.67 -2.37 8.56
N GLN A 51 4.96 -2.08 8.52
CA GLN A 51 5.54 -0.95 9.23
C GLN A 51 4.91 0.38 8.79
N LEU A 52 4.83 0.63 7.48
CA LEU A 52 4.22 1.83 6.93
C LEU A 52 2.76 2.00 7.37
N LEU A 53 1.98 0.91 7.39
CA LEU A 53 0.60 0.89 7.90
C LEU A 53 0.53 1.25 9.40
N VAL A 54 1.43 0.66 10.20
CA VAL A 54 1.49 0.87 11.65
C VAL A 54 1.94 2.30 12.00
N GLU A 55 2.87 2.87 11.26
CA GLU A 55 3.30 4.26 11.42
C GLU A 55 2.16 5.25 11.14
N GLU A 56 1.23 4.89 10.23
CA GLU A 56 0.00 5.66 9.97
C GLU A 56 -1.19 5.27 10.88
N GLY A 57 -0.92 4.50 11.94
CA GLY A 57 -1.87 4.23 13.03
C GLY A 57 -2.74 2.99 12.87
N ALA A 58 -2.44 2.10 11.92
CA ALA A 58 -3.16 0.84 11.76
C ALA A 58 -2.71 -0.22 12.79
N ASN A 59 -3.65 -1.03 13.27
CA ASN A 59 -3.35 -2.29 13.95
C ASN A 59 -3.37 -3.40 12.90
N VAL A 60 -2.25 -4.04 12.65
CA VAL A 60 -2.08 -4.98 11.54
C VAL A 60 -2.03 -6.41 12.03
N VAL A 61 -2.82 -7.30 11.42
CA VAL A 61 -2.76 -8.75 11.63
C VAL A 61 -2.39 -9.41 10.31
N ILE A 62 -1.24 -10.07 10.28
CA ILE A 62 -0.63 -10.65 9.09
C ILE A 62 -0.85 -12.15 9.09
N PHE A 63 -1.31 -12.69 7.96
CA PHE A 63 -1.43 -14.11 7.71
C PHE A 63 -0.70 -14.50 6.42
N ARG A 64 0.01 -15.61 6.44
CA ARG A 64 0.51 -16.24 5.22
C ARG A 64 -0.65 -16.65 4.31
N ASN A 65 -0.50 -16.49 3.01
CA ASN A 65 -1.55 -16.70 2.02
C ASN A 65 -2.05 -18.16 1.91
N ASP A 66 -1.35 -19.10 2.52
CA ASP A 66 -1.67 -20.54 2.56
C ASP A 66 -1.99 -21.06 3.98
N LYS A 67 -2.08 -20.18 4.99
CA LYS A 67 -2.24 -20.55 6.41
C LYS A 67 -3.49 -20.00 7.06
N VAL A 68 -4.43 -19.49 6.31
CA VAL A 68 -5.66 -18.89 6.82
C VAL A 68 -6.84 -19.25 5.94
N SER A 69 -8.05 -19.30 6.52
CA SER A 69 -9.30 -19.48 5.78
C SER A 69 -10.11 -18.17 5.75
N ILE A 70 -11.07 -18.08 4.83
CA ILE A 70 -11.99 -16.93 4.74
C ILE A 70 -12.79 -16.79 6.04
N GLU A 71 -13.27 -17.88 6.62
CA GLU A 71 -14.05 -17.90 7.87
C GLU A 71 -13.24 -17.33 9.04
N THR A 72 -11.94 -17.66 9.11
CA THR A 72 -11.04 -17.10 10.11
C THR A 72 -10.91 -15.59 9.93
N LEU A 73 -10.73 -15.13 8.69
CA LEU A 73 -10.62 -13.69 8.39
C LEU A 73 -11.92 -12.94 8.70
N GLU A 74 -13.08 -13.51 8.38
CA GLU A 74 -14.40 -12.93 8.72
C GLU A 74 -14.58 -12.78 10.24
N SER A 75 -14.15 -13.78 11.02
CA SER A 75 -14.28 -13.76 12.48
C SER A 75 -13.55 -12.59 13.13
N LEU A 76 -12.48 -12.09 12.51
CA LEU A 76 -11.72 -10.93 12.95
C LEU A 76 -12.44 -9.61 12.69
N ARG A 77 -13.45 -9.58 11.82
CA ARG A 77 -14.18 -8.38 11.40
C ARG A 77 -13.24 -7.26 10.96
N PRO A 78 -12.36 -7.49 9.98
CA PRO A 78 -11.40 -6.49 9.56
C PRO A 78 -12.09 -5.24 9.01
N VAL A 79 -11.53 -4.08 9.31
CA VAL A 79 -12.06 -2.80 8.79
C VAL A 79 -11.54 -2.49 7.39
N ASN A 80 -10.43 -3.10 7.00
CA ASN A 80 -9.85 -3.07 5.66
C ASN A 80 -8.85 -4.24 5.49
N MET A 81 -8.40 -4.46 4.26
CA MET A 81 -7.49 -5.56 3.92
C MET A 81 -6.39 -5.08 2.98
N VAL A 82 -5.18 -5.62 3.17
CA VAL A 82 -4.04 -5.42 2.28
C VAL A 82 -3.61 -6.76 1.69
N ILE A 83 -3.46 -6.82 0.37
CA ILE A 83 -2.85 -7.95 -0.34
C ILE A 83 -1.41 -7.56 -0.67
N SER A 84 -0.46 -8.23 -0.04
CA SER A 84 0.96 -7.88 -0.09
C SER A 84 1.60 -8.11 -1.46
N PRO A 85 2.80 -7.57 -1.68
CA PRO A 85 3.70 -8.07 -2.71
C PRO A 85 3.93 -9.57 -2.58
N GLY A 86 4.48 -10.19 -3.62
CA GLY A 86 4.85 -11.60 -3.62
C GLY A 86 5.57 -12.03 -4.88
N PRO A 87 6.34 -13.11 -4.83
CA PRO A 87 6.95 -13.73 -6.00
C PRO A 87 5.96 -14.60 -6.76
N GLY A 88 6.27 -14.89 -8.02
CA GLY A 88 5.51 -15.83 -8.85
C GLY A 88 4.34 -15.19 -9.61
N HIS A 89 3.28 -15.96 -9.82
CA HIS A 89 2.12 -15.58 -10.63
C HIS A 89 0.84 -15.62 -9.79
N PRO A 90 -0.10 -14.65 -9.92
CA PRO A 90 -1.28 -14.56 -9.07
C PRO A 90 -2.21 -15.78 -9.15
N LEU A 91 -2.22 -16.52 -10.25
CA LEU A 91 -3.05 -17.72 -10.39
C LEU A 91 -2.51 -18.96 -9.66
N THR A 92 -1.20 -19.03 -9.41
CA THR A 92 -0.53 -20.22 -8.86
C THR A 92 0.08 -20.00 -7.48
N ASP A 93 0.51 -18.78 -7.18
CA ASP A 93 1.37 -18.52 -6.03
C ASP A 93 0.71 -17.59 -4.97
N ALA A 94 -0.44 -16.98 -5.29
CA ALA A 94 -1.10 -16.03 -4.39
C ALA A 94 -2.03 -16.69 -3.35
N GLY A 95 -2.11 -18.01 -3.27
CA GLY A 95 -2.90 -18.72 -2.27
C GLY A 95 -4.34 -18.19 -2.14
N ILE A 96 -4.74 -17.79 -0.94
CA ILE A 96 -6.09 -17.30 -0.65
C ILE A 96 -6.36 -15.87 -1.17
N SER A 97 -5.35 -15.12 -1.64
CA SER A 97 -5.47 -13.70 -1.99
C SER A 97 -6.59 -13.42 -3.00
N LEU A 98 -6.75 -14.28 -4.03
CA LEU A 98 -7.85 -14.14 -5.01
C LEU A 98 -9.23 -14.34 -4.36
N ALA A 99 -9.34 -15.33 -3.47
CA ALA A 99 -10.59 -15.60 -2.75
C ALA A 99 -10.92 -14.45 -1.79
N CYS A 100 -9.92 -13.87 -1.13
CA CYS A 100 -10.10 -12.68 -0.29
C CYS A 100 -10.65 -11.49 -1.09
N ILE A 101 -10.06 -11.18 -2.24
CA ILE A 101 -10.53 -10.07 -3.09
C ILE A 101 -11.99 -10.29 -3.52
N LYS A 102 -12.34 -11.51 -3.95
CA LYS A 102 -13.70 -11.84 -4.38
C LYS A 102 -14.71 -11.82 -3.24
N HIS A 103 -14.30 -12.28 -2.05
CA HIS A 103 -15.18 -12.39 -0.90
C HIS A 103 -15.40 -11.03 -0.22
N PHE A 104 -14.34 -10.31 0.09
CA PHE A 104 -14.40 -9.03 0.81
C PHE A 104 -14.64 -7.82 -0.10
N GLY A 105 -14.47 -7.98 -1.42
CA GLY A 105 -14.76 -6.93 -2.39
C GLY A 105 -16.23 -6.47 -2.31
N GLY A 106 -16.43 -5.16 -2.15
CA GLY A 106 -17.74 -4.59 -1.92
C GLY A 106 -18.22 -4.61 -0.46
N GLN A 107 -17.41 -5.12 0.47
CA GLN A 107 -17.72 -5.14 1.91
C GLN A 107 -16.79 -4.21 2.71
N ILE A 108 -15.48 -4.27 2.45
CA ILE A 108 -14.46 -3.45 3.10
C ILE A 108 -13.46 -2.91 2.07
N PRO A 109 -12.71 -1.85 2.39
CA PRO A 109 -11.63 -1.37 1.55
C PRO A 109 -10.52 -2.41 1.37
N ILE A 110 -10.00 -2.54 0.14
CA ILE A 110 -8.89 -3.45 -0.19
C ILE A 110 -7.78 -2.66 -0.92
N LEU A 111 -6.55 -2.80 -0.45
CA LEU A 111 -5.34 -2.32 -1.10
C LEU A 111 -4.52 -3.50 -1.62
N GLY A 112 -4.17 -3.49 -2.90
CA GLY A 112 -3.23 -4.45 -3.48
C GLY A 112 -1.89 -3.80 -3.81
N ILE A 113 -0.77 -4.46 -3.46
CA ILE A 113 0.58 -3.97 -3.77
C ILE A 113 1.32 -5.02 -4.58
N CYS A 114 1.88 -4.64 -5.74
CA CYS A 114 2.65 -5.47 -6.65
C CYS A 114 1.88 -6.74 -7.07
N MET A 115 2.15 -7.91 -6.51
CA MET A 115 1.32 -9.11 -6.72
C MET A 115 -0.14 -8.85 -6.32
N GLY A 116 -0.40 -7.98 -5.35
CA GLY A 116 -1.76 -7.59 -4.97
C GLY A 116 -2.52 -6.91 -6.11
N LEU A 117 -1.88 -6.05 -6.93
CA LEU A 117 -2.49 -5.50 -8.15
C LEU A 117 -2.77 -6.61 -9.17
N GLN A 118 -1.85 -7.52 -9.34
CA GLN A 118 -2.00 -8.65 -10.25
C GLN A 118 -3.15 -9.56 -9.80
N CYS A 119 -3.30 -9.79 -8.49
CA CYS A 119 -4.44 -10.50 -7.90
C CYS A 119 -5.76 -9.78 -8.18
N VAL A 120 -5.82 -8.46 -8.01
CA VAL A 120 -7.02 -7.65 -8.35
C VAL A 120 -7.34 -7.81 -9.83
N THR A 121 -6.36 -7.68 -10.72
CA THR A 121 -6.54 -7.85 -12.16
C THR A 121 -7.21 -9.19 -12.50
N VAL A 122 -6.64 -10.28 -11.99
CA VAL A 122 -7.11 -11.66 -12.29
C VAL A 122 -8.44 -11.95 -11.59
N ALA A 123 -8.66 -11.45 -10.37
CA ALA A 123 -9.91 -11.66 -9.63
C ALA A 123 -11.14 -11.15 -10.41
N PHE A 124 -10.96 -10.10 -11.19
CA PHE A 124 -12.03 -9.51 -12.02
C PHE A 124 -11.96 -9.91 -13.50
N GLY A 125 -11.11 -10.90 -13.86
CA GLY A 125 -11.08 -11.50 -15.18
C GLY A 125 -10.08 -10.89 -16.17
N GLY A 126 -9.16 -10.05 -15.70
CA GLY A 126 -8.08 -9.51 -16.51
C GLY A 126 -6.90 -10.48 -16.66
N VAL A 127 -5.94 -10.08 -17.49
CA VAL A 127 -4.75 -10.87 -17.81
C VAL A 127 -3.51 -10.26 -17.19
N VAL A 128 -2.69 -11.11 -16.58
CA VAL A 128 -1.35 -10.79 -16.09
C VAL A 128 -0.34 -11.59 -16.90
N SER A 129 0.66 -10.92 -17.45
CA SER A 129 1.75 -11.55 -18.20
C SER A 129 3.02 -10.69 -18.16
N GLY A 130 4.04 -11.06 -18.93
CA GLY A 130 5.29 -10.33 -18.97
C GLY A 130 5.13 -8.85 -19.29
N ALA A 131 5.79 -8.00 -18.52
CA ALA A 131 5.75 -6.54 -18.69
C ALA A 131 6.55 -6.04 -19.92
N GLY A 132 7.23 -6.94 -20.65
CA GLY A 132 8.17 -6.57 -21.71
C GLY A 132 9.50 -5.99 -21.18
N GLU A 133 9.59 -5.76 -19.90
CA GLU A 133 10.74 -5.20 -19.19
C GLU A 133 10.89 -5.86 -17.82
N ILE A 134 12.12 -5.94 -17.31
CA ILE A 134 12.42 -6.50 -15.99
C ILE A 134 12.99 -5.40 -15.10
N PHE A 135 12.31 -5.15 -13.99
CA PHE A 135 12.76 -4.20 -12.99
C PHE A 135 13.09 -4.88 -11.67
N HIS A 136 14.28 -4.60 -11.13
CA HIS A 136 14.71 -5.02 -9.80
C HIS A 136 15.33 -3.83 -9.08
N GLY A 137 14.57 -3.21 -8.15
CA GLY A 137 15.05 -2.12 -7.32
C GLY A 137 15.35 -0.82 -8.07
N LYS A 138 14.72 -0.61 -9.21
CA LYS A 138 14.85 0.63 -9.99
C LYS A 138 13.60 1.47 -9.83
N THR A 139 13.76 2.78 -9.84
CA THR A 139 12.67 3.74 -9.83
C THR A 139 12.20 4.08 -11.24
N SER A 140 10.93 4.41 -11.36
CA SER A 140 10.33 4.99 -12.57
C SER A 140 9.46 6.17 -12.21
N MET A 141 9.40 7.15 -13.12
CA MET A 141 8.43 8.25 -13.05
C MET A 141 7.07 7.75 -13.53
N MET A 142 6.01 8.09 -12.81
CA MET A 142 4.65 7.62 -13.08
C MET A 142 3.68 8.78 -13.12
N GLN A 143 2.78 8.76 -14.10
CA GLN A 143 1.59 9.61 -14.12
C GLN A 143 0.47 8.95 -13.31
N HIS A 144 -0.38 9.74 -12.67
CA HIS A 144 -1.51 9.25 -11.88
C HIS A 144 -2.74 10.16 -12.00
N ASP A 145 -3.92 9.66 -11.60
CA ASP A 145 -5.20 10.38 -11.75
C ASP A 145 -5.53 11.35 -10.60
N GLY A 146 -4.72 11.44 -9.55
CA GLY A 146 -4.92 12.33 -8.41
C GLY A 146 -6.09 11.94 -7.49
N CYS A 147 -6.65 10.76 -7.64
CA CYS A 147 -7.80 10.27 -6.88
C CYS A 147 -7.44 8.99 -6.10
N GLY A 148 -8.31 8.58 -5.18
CA GLY A 148 -8.12 7.35 -4.43
C GLY A 148 -6.85 7.35 -3.59
N LEU A 149 -5.92 6.44 -3.85
CA LEU A 149 -4.60 6.43 -3.22
C LEU A 149 -3.82 7.71 -3.46
N PHE A 150 -3.99 8.30 -4.64
CA PHE A 150 -3.29 9.52 -5.07
C PHE A 150 -4.03 10.81 -4.71
N ALA A 151 -5.11 10.73 -3.91
CA ALA A 151 -5.89 11.90 -3.50
C ALA A 151 -4.99 12.93 -2.78
N GLY A 152 -5.09 14.19 -3.22
CA GLY A 152 -4.27 15.29 -2.69
C GLY A 152 -2.88 15.43 -3.31
N LEU A 153 -2.45 14.50 -4.16
CA LEU A 153 -1.19 14.62 -4.90
C LEU A 153 -1.39 15.40 -6.20
N SER A 154 -0.40 16.19 -6.57
CA SER A 154 -0.44 16.97 -7.82
C SER A 154 -0.30 16.08 -9.05
N THR A 155 -1.22 16.17 -9.98
CA THR A 155 -1.15 15.47 -11.27
C THR A 155 -0.26 16.18 -12.30
N SER A 156 0.25 17.37 -11.98
CA SER A 156 1.11 18.16 -12.88
C SER A 156 2.55 17.67 -12.93
N VAL A 157 2.96 16.87 -11.96
CA VAL A 157 4.32 16.34 -11.83
C VAL A 157 4.23 14.83 -11.62
N PRO A 158 4.94 14.03 -12.44
CA PRO A 158 5.04 12.60 -12.20
C PRO A 158 5.64 12.30 -10.84
N ILE A 159 5.22 11.20 -10.21
CA ILE A 159 5.78 10.71 -8.95
C ILE A 159 6.75 9.57 -9.19
N THR A 160 7.70 9.41 -8.29
CA THR A 160 8.69 8.32 -8.35
C THR A 160 8.20 7.08 -7.60
N GLY A 161 8.25 5.92 -8.24
CA GLY A 161 7.93 4.63 -7.61
C GLY A 161 8.98 3.56 -7.87
N THR A 162 9.28 2.78 -6.86
CA THR A 162 10.22 1.65 -6.91
C THR A 162 9.55 0.42 -7.50
N ARG A 163 10.20 -0.22 -8.46
CA ARG A 163 9.67 -1.39 -9.18
C ARG A 163 10.55 -2.63 -8.95
N TYR A 164 9.87 -3.76 -8.65
CA TYR A 164 10.47 -5.10 -8.48
C TYR A 164 9.60 -6.14 -9.19
N HIS A 165 9.31 -5.96 -10.49
CA HIS A 165 8.41 -6.86 -11.19
C HIS A 165 8.85 -7.15 -12.62
N SER A 166 8.53 -8.34 -13.09
CA SER A 166 8.62 -8.78 -14.50
C SER A 166 7.25 -9.07 -15.11
N LEU A 167 6.21 -9.17 -14.24
CA LEU A 167 4.82 -9.35 -14.65
C LEU A 167 4.04 -8.05 -14.41
N CYS A 168 3.00 -7.81 -15.19
CA CYS A 168 2.06 -6.70 -15.00
C CYS A 168 0.68 -7.04 -15.54
N ALA A 169 -0.32 -6.24 -15.16
CA ALA A 169 -1.62 -6.24 -15.81
C ALA A 169 -1.47 -5.79 -17.27
N GLN A 170 -2.05 -6.54 -18.21
CA GLN A 170 -2.07 -6.18 -19.62
C GLN A 170 -3.17 -5.15 -19.86
N ILE A 171 -2.79 -3.95 -20.31
CA ILE A 171 -3.73 -2.81 -20.45
C ILE A 171 -4.90 -3.15 -21.37
N ASP A 172 -4.65 -3.85 -22.48
CA ASP A 172 -5.67 -4.25 -23.46
C ASP A 172 -6.61 -5.34 -22.95
N ALA A 173 -6.31 -5.93 -21.78
CA ALA A 173 -7.09 -6.98 -21.13
C ALA A 173 -7.53 -6.59 -19.71
N VAL A 174 -7.47 -5.30 -19.36
CA VAL A 174 -8.04 -4.78 -18.12
C VAL A 174 -9.57 -4.83 -18.24
N PRO A 175 -10.28 -5.50 -17.31
CA PRO A 175 -11.73 -5.62 -17.38
C PRO A 175 -12.42 -4.27 -17.21
N ASP A 176 -13.61 -4.11 -17.83
CA ASP A 176 -14.40 -2.87 -17.76
C ASP A 176 -14.75 -2.40 -16.34
N VAL A 177 -14.78 -3.30 -15.36
CA VAL A 177 -15.05 -2.95 -13.95
C VAL A 177 -13.86 -2.28 -13.27
N LEU A 178 -12.67 -2.38 -13.87
CA LEU A 178 -11.45 -1.70 -13.42
C LEU A 178 -11.16 -0.48 -14.29
N ARG A 179 -10.39 0.45 -13.76
CA ARG A 179 -9.83 1.58 -14.49
C ARG A 179 -8.37 1.75 -14.11
N GLU A 180 -7.57 2.14 -15.08
CA GLU A 180 -6.20 2.56 -14.84
C GLU A 180 -6.19 3.87 -14.03
N THR A 181 -5.32 3.95 -13.02
CA THR A 181 -5.14 5.12 -12.17
C THR A 181 -3.71 5.66 -12.20
N ALA A 182 -2.75 4.84 -12.63
CA ALA A 182 -1.37 5.23 -12.84
C ALA A 182 -0.67 4.39 -13.90
N HIS A 183 0.27 4.99 -14.62
CA HIS A 183 1.13 4.33 -15.62
C HIS A 183 2.51 4.98 -15.72
N VAL A 184 3.44 4.27 -16.32
CA VAL A 184 4.74 4.80 -16.78
C VAL A 184 4.69 5.11 -18.28
N ASP A 185 5.65 5.88 -18.79
CA ASP A 185 5.70 6.30 -20.21
C ASP A 185 5.74 5.11 -21.18
N SER A 186 6.26 3.94 -20.77
CA SER A 186 6.22 2.72 -21.57
C SER A 186 4.80 2.10 -21.71
N GLY A 187 3.79 2.65 -21.04
CA GLY A 187 2.41 2.18 -21.05
C GLY A 187 2.13 1.04 -20.08
N VAL A 188 3.10 0.63 -19.27
CA VAL A 188 2.88 -0.39 -18.23
C VAL A 188 1.99 0.18 -17.12
N VAL A 189 0.92 -0.55 -16.81
CA VAL A 189 -0.04 -0.21 -15.75
C VAL A 189 0.66 -0.20 -14.40
N MET A 190 0.57 0.93 -13.68
CA MET A 190 1.13 1.13 -12.34
C MET A 190 0.06 1.24 -11.26
N GLY A 191 -1.18 1.48 -11.63
CA GLY A 191 -2.30 1.55 -10.69
C GLY A 191 -3.61 1.14 -11.34
N LEU A 192 -4.46 0.44 -10.59
CA LEU A 192 -5.81 0.05 -10.97
C LEU A 192 -6.78 0.33 -9.83
N ARG A 193 -7.98 0.80 -10.15
CA ARG A 193 -9.09 0.99 -9.22
C ARG A 193 -10.34 0.31 -9.74
N HIS A 194 -11.07 -0.40 -8.86
CA HIS A 194 -12.41 -0.88 -9.19
C HIS A 194 -13.38 0.30 -9.26
N LYS A 195 -14.23 0.32 -10.29
CA LYS A 195 -15.13 1.47 -10.54
C LYS A 195 -16.21 1.66 -9.48
N THR A 196 -16.59 0.59 -8.77
CA THR A 196 -17.67 0.60 -7.76
C THR A 196 -17.17 0.28 -6.36
N TYR A 197 -16.41 -0.82 -6.21
CA TYR A 197 -15.93 -1.28 -4.91
C TYR A 197 -14.74 -0.45 -4.44
N THR A 198 -14.60 -0.30 -3.13
CA THR A 198 -13.47 0.40 -2.51
C THR A 198 -12.20 -0.48 -2.60
N ILE A 199 -11.76 -0.74 -3.82
CA ILE A 199 -10.57 -1.53 -4.16
C ILE A 199 -9.66 -0.71 -5.05
N GLU A 200 -8.42 -0.52 -4.62
CA GLU A 200 -7.38 0.08 -5.44
C GLU A 200 -6.06 -0.67 -5.24
N ALA A 201 -5.23 -0.68 -6.27
CA ALA A 201 -3.99 -1.43 -6.22
C ALA A 201 -2.90 -0.74 -7.06
N VAL A 202 -1.65 -0.94 -6.65
CA VAL A 202 -0.46 -0.39 -7.31
C VAL A 202 0.54 -1.49 -7.67
N GLN A 203 1.23 -1.37 -8.80
CA GLN A 203 2.23 -2.33 -9.28
C GLN A 203 3.62 -2.07 -8.66
N TYR A 204 3.89 -0.86 -8.25
CA TYR A 204 5.13 -0.46 -7.60
C TYR A 204 5.03 -0.61 -6.08
N HIS A 205 6.13 -0.34 -5.39
CA HIS A 205 6.28 -0.51 -3.95
C HIS A 205 6.25 0.84 -3.22
N PRO A 206 5.09 1.33 -2.74
CA PRO A 206 4.99 2.59 -2.00
C PRO A 206 5.71 2.55 -0.65
N GLU A 207 5.93 1.37 -0.08
CA GLU A 207 6.65 1.13 1.17
C GLU A 207 8.17 1.26 1.03
N SER A 208 8.68 1.31 -0.20
CA SER A 208 10.10 1.48 -0.45
C SER A 208 10.56 2.90 -0.14
N VAL A 209 11.70 3.03 0.53
CA VAL A 209 12.33 4.33 0.84
C VAL A 209 12.62 5.19 -0.40
N MET A 210 12.69 4.58 -1.56
CA MET A 210 12.92 5.27 -2.85
C MET A 210 11.62 5.65 -3.56
N SER A 211 10.46 5.28 -3.04
CA SER A 211 9.16 5.70 -3.54
C SER A 211 8.71 6.99 -2.85
N GLU A 212 8.10 7.89 -3.61
CA GLU A 212 7.53 9.13 -3.08
C GLU A 212 6.09 8.88 -2.59
N TYR A 213 5.68 9.64 -1.59
CA TYR A 213 4.30 9.72 -1.08
C TYR A 213 3.70 8.41 -0.53
N GLY A 214 4.53 7.44 -0.12
CA GLY A 214 4.04 6.18 0.44
C GLY A 214 3.17 6.38 1.69
N HIS A 215 3.56 7.29 2.59
CA HIS A 215 2.80 7.65 3.80
C HIS A 215 1.44 8.28 3.45
N GLU A 216 1.40 9.21 2.49
CA GLU A 216 0.18 9.85 2.03
C GLU A 216 -0.80 8.83 1.44
N MET A 217 -0.30 7.91 0.62
CA MET A 217 -1.12 6.85 0.02
C MET A 217 -1.71 5.91 1.07
N VAL A 218 -0.90 5.47 2.04
CA VAL A 218 -1.38 4.62 3.13
C VAL A 218 -2.39 5.39 4.00
N ARG A 219 -2.15 6.66 4.29
CA ARG A 219 -3.08 7.51 5.02
C ARG A 219 -4.40 7.67 4.28
N ASN A 220 -4.35 7.83 2.96
CA ASN A 220 -5.55 7.85 2.11
C ASN A 220 -6.30 6.52 2.24
N PHE A 221 -5.64 5.38 2.03
CA PHE A 221 -6.24 4.05 2.18
C PHE A 221 -6.88 3.85 3.56
N LEU A 222 -6.19 4.16 4.63
CA LEU A 222 -6.70 4.01 6.00
C LEU A 222 -7.88 4.95 6.31
N SER A 223 -8.10 5.98 5.51
CA SER A 223 -9.25 6.87 5.64
C SER A 223 -10.54 6.31 5.05
N TRP A 224 -10.45 5.32 4.14
CA TRP A 224 -11.61 4.78 3.43
C TRP A 224 -12.54 3.99 4.35
N ARG A 225 -13.82 3.94 3.97
CA ARG A 225 -14.88 3.28 4.70
C ARG A 225 -15.70 2.41 3.75
N GLY A 226 -16.29 1.35 4.32
CA GLY A 226 -17.24 0.50 3.62
C GLY A 226 -16.74 -0.14 2.34
N GLY A 227 -17.62 -0.78 1.62
CA GLY A 227 -17.28 -1.60 0.45
C GLY A 227 -17.33 -0.85 -0.87
N THR A 228 -17.86 0.38 -0.93
CA THR A 228 -18.08 1.10 -2.18
C THR A 228 -17.56 2.54 -2.14
N TRP A 229 -17.19 3.08 -3.32
CA TRP A 229 -16.77 4.48 -3.44
C TRP A 229 -17.87 5.48 -3.13
N ALA A 230 -19.14 5.07 -3.17
CA ALA A 230 -20.26 5.91 -2.75
C ALA A 230 -20.16 6.31 -1.27
N GLU A 231 -19.50 5.50 -0.44
CA GLU A 231 -19.22 5.78 0.98
C GLU A 231 -18.00 6.69 1.18
N ASN A 232 -17.25 6.97 0.09
CA ASN A 232 -16.01 7.76 0.08
C ASN A 232 -16.01 8.86 -1.00
N PRO A 233 -17.06 9.67 -1.14
CA PRO A 233 -17.19 10.59 -2.28
C PRO A 233 -16.08 11.65 -2.34
N HIS A 234 -15.49 12.02 -1.20
CA HIS A 234 -14.40 13.00 -1.10
C HIS A 234 -13.09 12.52 -1.74
N VAL A 235 -12.88 11.21 -1.83
CA VAL A 235 -11.62 10.62 -2.33
C VAL A 235 -11.54 10.64 -3.85
N LEU A 236 -12.69 10.62 -4.55
CA LEU A 236 -12.76 10.61 -6.02
C LEU A 236 -12.90 12.01 -6.61
N ASN A 237 -13.24 13.01 -5.80
CA ASN A 237 -13.55 14.38 -6.24
C ASN A 237 -12.48 15.39 -5.83
N THR A 238 -11.26 14.98 -5.50
CA THR A 238 -10.21 15.91 -5.09
C THR A 238 -9.79 16.74 -6.31
N PRO A 239 -9.97 18.08 -6.31
CA PRO A 239 -9.50 18.92 -7.41
C PRO A 239 -7.98 18.84 -7.47
N ALA A 240 -7.44 18.69 -8.65
CA ALA A 240 -6.00 18.71 -8.97
C ALA A 240 -5.31 20.08 -8.70
N SER A 241 -5.84 20.90 -7.80
CA SER A 241 -5.40 22.29 -7.55
C SER A 241 -4.77 22.54 -6.18
N ALA A 242 -4.51 21.52 -5.38
CA ALA A 242 -3.63 21.72 -4.25
C ALA A 242 -2.19 21.76 -4.79
N GLY A 243 -1.58 22.94 -4.76
CA GLY A 243 -0.17 23.14 -5.07
C GLY A 243 0.71 22.21 -4.23
N PRO A 244 2.02 22.12 -4.53
CA PRO A 244 2.88 21.12 -3.93
C PRO A 244 2.74 21.15 -2.42
N SER A 245 2.21 20.05 -1.85
CA SER A 245 2.47 19.74 -0.48
C SER A 245 4.00 19.68 -0.38
N THR A 246 4.57 20.54 0.44
CA THR A 246 6.00 20.53 0.72
C THR A 246 6.36 19.31 1.54
N SER A 247 6.10 18.12 1.03
CA SER A 247 6.73 16.92 1.52
C SER A 247 8.15 16.96 0.98
N GLU A 248 9.02 17.52 1.81
CA GLU A 248 10.46 17.45 1.60
C GLU A 248 10.80 15.98 1.34
N SER A 249 11.42 15.65 0.20
CA SER A 249 11.76 14.27 -0.12
C SER A 249 12.55 13.67 1.05
N ILE A 250 12.37 12.38 1.32
CA ILE A 250 13.08 11.67 2.41
C ILE A 250 14.59 11.89 2.28
N LEU A 251 15.12 11.93 1.05
CA LEU A 251 16.51 12.27 0.79
C LEU A 251 16.85 13.68 1.28
N THR A 252 16.01 14.66 1.02
CA THR A 252 16.19 16.03 1.52
C THR A 252 16.13 16.10 3.03
N ARG A 253 15.23 15.33 3.68
CA ARG A 253 15.18 15.16 5.14
C ARG A 253 16.45 14.51 5.69
N ILE A 254 16.91 13.41 5.09
CA ILE A 254 18.14 12.71 5.49
C ILE A 254 19.36 13.63 5.31
N PHE A 255 19.46 14.35 4.19
CA PHE A 255 20.56 15.30 3.96
C PHE A 255 20.51 16.50 4.91
N ARG A 256 19.31 16.99 5.26
CA ARG A 256 19.14 18.05 6.25
C ARG A 256 19.54 17.59 7.64
N GLN A 257 19.10 16.38 8.07
CA GLN A 257 19.45 15.81 9.36
C GLN A 257 20.98 15.59 9.46
N ARG A 258 21.61 14.99 8.46
CA ARG A 258 23.08 14.83 8.42
C ARG A 258 23.83 16.16 8.48
N LYS A 259 23.33 17.23 7.83
CA LYS A 259 23.93 18.57 7.95
C LYS A 259 23.81 19.13 9.37
N LEU A 260 22.70 18.92 10.05
CA LEU A 260 22.50 19.33 11.43
C LEU A 260 23.43 18.55 12.39
N ASP A 261 23.53 17.24 12.21
CA ASP A 261 24.36 16.36 13.03
C ASP A 261 25.86 16.70 12.86
N VAL A 262 26.31 17.03 11.65
CA VAL A 262 27.69 17.49 11.39
C VAL A 262 27.95 18.87 12.01
N ALA A 263 26.98 19.79 11.96
CA ALA A 263 27.13 21.11 12.55
C ALA A 263 27.21 21.03 14.10
N GLN A 264 26.47 20.10 14.72
CA GLN A 264 26.51 19.88 16.18
C GLN A 264 27.76 19.13 16.65
N SER A 265 28.43 18.38 15.78
CA SER A 265 29.68 17.67 16.13
C SER A 265 30.93 18.55 16.01
N GLN A 266 30.82 19.79 15.52
CA GLN A 266 31.92 20.74 15.37
C GLN A 266 31.87 21.89 16.40
N THR A 267 30.93 21.85 17.32
CA THR A 267 30.83 22.74 18.51
C THR A 267 31.07 21.94 19.78
#